data_8e2249cf70dfa1b2acafda9c1ead8f00
#
_entry.id   8e2249cf70dfa1b2acafda9c1ead8f00
#
_cell.length_a   1.000
_cell.length_b   1.000
_cell.length_c   1.000
_cell.angle_alpha   90.00
_cell.angle_beta   90.00
_cell.angle_gamma   90.00
#
_symmetry.space_group_name_H-M   'P 1'
#
loop_
_entity.id
_entity.type
_entity.pdbx_description
1 polymer ?
#
loop_
_entity_poly.entity_id
_entity_poly.type
_entity_poly.pdbx_seq_one_letter_code
_entity_poly.pdbx_strand_id
1 'polypeptide(L)'
;MVDLNNLWATGLAPMLTILGYILMIAIPLILSVAYLTYAERKVIAAMQLRKGPNVVGPFGLLQPIADGLKLMHKETIIPTKASPVVFIIAPLLTFTLSLMAWAVIPFSEGWVLSNINVGVLYLFAISSLGVYGVIMAGWASNSKYAFMGALRSAAQMVSYEVSIGLVIITVLLCVGSLNLTDIVMAQKNVWFVFPLLPMAVVFMVSILAETNRAPFDLPEAEAELVSGYNVEYSSITFALFFLGEYANMILMSAIATTLFLGGWLPIADIPPFNWIPGFVWFVGKVSFVLFIYLWVRASFPRYRYDQLMRLGWKVFLPLTLLWVVLTSGVLLAFDLLPG
;
A
#
# COMPACT_ATOMS: atom_id res chain seq x y z
N MET A 1 15.21 46.35 7.54
CA MET A 1 15.99 45.45 6.66
C MET A 1 15.73 44.04 7.13
N VAL A 2 15.10 43.20 6.30
CA VAL A 2 14.93 41.79 6.60
C VAL A 2 16.32 41.15 6.49
N ASP A 3 16.78 40.55 7.57
CA ASP A 3 18.13 39.96 7.63
C ASP A 3 18.12 38.69 6.77
N LEU A 4 18.69 38.79 5.56
CA LEU A 4 18.76 37.74 4.55
C LEU A 4 19.41 36.46 5.08
N ASN A 5 20.37 36.59 6.01
CA ASN A 5 21.04 35.45 6.65
C ASN A 5 20.09 34.70 7.61
N ASN A 6 19.23 35.42 8.32
CA ASN A 6 18.20 34.82 9.17
C ASN A 6 17.11 34.12 8.34
N LEU A 7 16.66 34.72 7.24
CA LEU A 7 15.71 34.09 6.30
C LEU A 7 16.26 32.80 5.68
N TRP A 8 17.57 32.76 5.37
CA TRP A 8 18.20 31.55 4.87
C TRP A 8 18.29 30.48 5.95
N ALA A 9 18.84 30.80 7.11
CA ALA A 9 19.12 29.82 8.17
C ALA A 9 17.83 29.29 8.84
N THR A 10 16.81 30.12 9.03
CA THR A 10 15.57 29.76 9.74
C THR A 10 14.40 29.34 8.84
N GLY A 11 14.44 29.72 7.56
CA GLY A 11 13.34 29.45 6.61
C GLY A 11 13.75 28.55 5.45
N LEU A 12 14.61 29.03 4.57
CA LEU A 12 14.88 28.33 3.29
C LEU A 12 15.71 27.06 3.46
N ALA A 13 16.77 27.07 4.29
CA ALA A 13 17.63 25.92 4.45
C ALA A 13 16.90 24.71 5.06
N PRO A 14 16.09 24.82 6.13
CA PRO A 14 15.27 23.72 6.64
C PRO A 14 14.26 23.21 5.61
N MET A 15 13.61 24.10 4.86
CA MET A 15 12.65 23.70 3.82
C MET A 15 13.31 22.87 2.71
N LEU A 16 14.48 23.31 2.24
CA LEU A 16 15.25 22.58 1.21
C LEU A 16 15.73 21.22 1.72
N THR A 17 16.10 21.13 2.99
CA THR A 17 16.50 19.87 3.62
C THR A 17 15.34 18.89 3.68
N ILE A 18 14.16 19.33 4.14
CA ILE A 18 12.96 18.51 4.20
C ILE A 18 12.54 18.08 2.78
N LEU A 19 12.56 18.99 1.81
CA LEU A 19 12.29 18.68 0.41
C LEU A 19 13.25 17.61 -0.12
N GLY A 20 14.55 17.73 0.22
CA GLY A 20 15.55 16.74 -0.12
C GLY A 20 15.22 15.34 0.43
N TYR A 21 14.80 15.23 1.68
CA TYR A 21 14.38 13.96 2.29
C TYR A 21 13.12 13.40 1.63
N ILE A 22 12.13 14.25 1.31
CA ILE A 22 10.92 13.83 0.60
C ILE A 22 11.28 13.26 -0.78
N LEU A 23 12.12 13.95 -1.55
CA LEU A 23 12.55 13.49 -2.87
C LEU A 23 13.38 12.21 -2.79
N MET A 24 14.21 12.06 -1.75
CA MET A 24 15.01 10.86 -1.50
C MET A 24 14.14 9.61 -1.27
N ILE A 25 12.92 9.77 -0.76
CA ILE A 25 11.95 8.68 -0.62
C ILE A 25 11.09 8.56 -1.87
N ALA A 26 10.54 9.66 -2.38
CA ALA A 26 9.57 9.65 -3.46
C ALA A 26 10.16 9.15 -4.79
N ILE A 27 11.39 9.55 -5.15
CA ILE A 27 12.00 9.15 -6.42
C ILE A 27 12.26 7.64 -6.48
N PRO A 28 12.93 7.00 -5.50
CA PRO A 28 13.09 5.54 -5.49
C PRO A 28 11.75 4.79 -5.43
N LEU A 29 10.75 5.34 -4.73
CA LEU A 29 9.42 4.75 -4.68
C LEU A 29 8.75 4.73 -6.06
N ILE A 30 8.72 5.86 -6.78
CA ILE A 30 8.17 5.95 -8.13
C ILE A 30 8.90 4.99 -9.08
N LEU A 31 10.22 4.90 -8.97
CA LEU A 31 11.01 3.95 -9.74
C LEU A 31 10.65 2.50 -9.37
N SER A 32 10.48 2.18 -8.08
CA SER A 32 10.09 0.85 -7.64
C SER A 32 8.68 0.48 -8.13
N VAL A 33 7.74 1.42 -8.17
CA VAL A 33 6.42 1.25 -8.78
C VAL A 33 6.53 0.91 -10.25
N ALA A 34 7.34 1.66 -11.00
CA ALA A 34 7.57 1.40 -12.43
C ALA A 34 8.17 0.00 -12.67
N TYR A 35 9.19 -0.38 -11.89
CA TYR A 35 9.81 -1.70 -12.01
C TYR A 35 8.95 -2.83 -11.43
N LEU A 36 8.03 -2.56 -10.50
CA LEU A 36 7.07 -3.55 -10.03
C LEU A 36 6.14 -4.00 -11.16
N THR A 37 5.72 -3.09 -12.05
CA THR A 37 4.92 -3.46 -13.23
C THR A 37 5.67 -4.40 -14.18
N TYR A 38 6.98 -4.17 -14.33
CA TYR A 38 7.84 -5.04 -15.11
C TYR A 38 8.02 -6.41 -14.44
N ALA A 39 8.30 -6.42 -13.12
CA ALA A 39 8.45 -7.65 -12.34
C ALA A 39 7.18 -8.49 -12.40
N GLU A 40 6.01 -7.87 -12.27
CA GLU A 40 4.72 -8.54 -12.38
C GLU A 40 4.57 -9.25 -13.74
N ARG A 41 4.80 -8.53 -14.84
CA ARG A 41 4.72 -9.10 -16.19
C ARG A 41 5.72 -10.26 -16.40
N LYS A 42 6.93 -10.17 -15.82
CA LYS A 42 7.95 -11.23 -15.90
C LYS A 42 7.59 -12.44 -15.05
N VAL A 43 7.19 -12.24 -13.80
CA VAL A 43 6.85 -13.32 -12.87
C VAL A 43 5.63 -14.10 -13.37
N ILE A 44 4.56 -13.40 -13.76
CA ILE A 44 3.35 -14.04 -14.33
C ILE A 44 3.69 -14.79 -15.62
N ALA A 45 4.51 -14.21 -16.50
CA ALA A 45 4.94 -14.89 -17.72
C ALA A 45 5.73 -16.16 -17.43
N ALA A 46 6.65 -16.13 -16.43
CA ALA A 46 7.40 -17.30 -16.01
C ALA A 46 6.49 -18.40 -15.45
N MET A 47 5.50 -18.04 -14.63
CA MET A 47 4.51 -18.99 -14.10
C MET A 47 3.63 -19.61 -15.21
N GLN A 48 3.36 -18.84 -16.25
CA GLN A 48 2.58 -19.28 -17.42
C GLN A 48 3.43 -19.91 -18.53
N LEU A 49 4.72 -20.21 -18.29
CA LEU A 49 5.67 -20.79 -19.25
C LEU A 49 5.80 -19.98 -20.56
N ARG A 50 5.66 -18.66 -20.49
CA ARG A 50 5.84 -17.73 -21.61
C ARG A 50 6.89 -16.67 -21.33
N LYS A 51 7.41 -16.03 -22.37
CA LYS A 51 8.37 -14.93 -22.23
C LYS A 51 7.62 -13.62 -21.94
N GLY A 52 8.01 -12.93 -20.85
CA GLY A 52 7.58 -11.56 -20.57
C GLY A 52 8.28 -10.54 -21.47
N PRO A 53 8.09 -9.21 -21.23
CA PRO A 53 8.72 -8.15 -22.00
C PRO A 53 10.23 -8.34 -22.10
N ASN A 54 10.80 -8.37 -23.32
CA ASN A 54 12.24 -8.62 -23.55
C ASN A 54 12.83 -7.80 -24.70
N VAL A 55 12.03 -7.00 -25.41
CA VAL A 55 12.44 -6.31 -26.66
C VAL A 55 12.97 -4.91 -26.37
N VAL A 56 12.34 -4.16 -25.46
CA VAL A 56 12.71 -2.75 -25.19
C VAL A 56 13.87 -2.71 -24.19
N GLY A 57 15.07 -2.48 -24.70
CA GLY A 57 16.31 -2.50 -23.92
C GLY A 57 16.77 -3.91 -23.51
N PRO A 58 17.91 -4.02 -22.78
CA PRO A 58 18.42 -5.30 -22.34
C PRO A 58 17.36 -6.01 -21.46
N PHE A 59 16.97 -7.24 -21.82
CA PHE A 59 15.97 -8.03 -21.12
C PHE A 59 14.59 -7.38 -20.91
N GLY A 60 14.30 -6.25 -21.62
CA GLY A 60 13.05 -5.49 -21.45
C GLY A 60 13.05 -4.49 -20.30
N LEU A 61 14.20 -4.16 -19.71
CA LEU A 61 14.31 -3.25 -18.54
C LEU A 61 13.84 -1.82 -18.83
N LEU A 62 13.88 -1.37 -20.08
CA LEU A 62 13.41 -0.04 -20.46
C LEU A 62 11.89 0.02 -20.75
N GLN A 63 11.19 -1.10 -20.66
CA GLN A 63 9.75 -1.15 -20.93
C GLN A 63 8.93 -0.23 -20.03
N PRO A 64 9.16 -0.14 -18.70
CA PRO A 64 8.41 0.79 -17.85
C PRO A 64 8.60 2.25 -18.23
N ILE A 65 9.81 2.62 -18.64
CA ILE A 65 10.14 3.98 -19.10
C ILE A 65 9.40 4.29 -20.42
N ALA A 66 9.40 3.34 -21.35
CA ALA A 66 8.67 3.49 -22.61
C ALA A 66 7.15 3.61 -22.38
N ASP A 67 6.59 2.82 -21.46
CA ASP A 67 5.18 2.89 -21.09
C ASP A 67 4.85 4.26 -20.44
N GLY A 68 5.70 4.76 -19.54
CA GLY A 68 5.57 6.08 -18.94
C GLY A 68 5.63 7.22 -19.96
N LEU A 69 6.63 7.21 -20.83
CA LEU A 69 6.76 8.21 -21.91
C LEU A 69 5.55 8.20 -22.84
N LYS A 70 5.06 7.03 -23.21
CA LYS A 70 3.84 6.90 -24.04
C LYS A 70 2.63 7.58 -23.36
N LEU A 71 2.44 7.37 -22.07
CA LEU A 71 1.32 7.97 -21.33
C LEU A 71 1.47 9.48 -21.18
N MET A 72 2.70 10.01 -21.05
CA MET A 72 2.97 11.44 -20.98
C MET A 72 2.69 12.17 -22.30
N HIS A 73 2.96 11.52 -23.45
CA HIS A 73 2.74 12.12 -24.78
C HIS A 73 1.32 11.92 -25.32
N LYS A 74 0.53 11.08 -24.68
CA LYS A 74 -0.85 10.83 -25.08
C LYS A 74 -1.75 11.99 -24.65
N GLU A 75 -2.73 12.36 -25.47
CA GLU A 75 -3.70 13.41 -25.18
C GLU A 75 -4.63 13.01 -24.02
N THR A 76 -4.86 13.93 -23.09
CA THR A 76 -5.81 13.74 -21.99
C THR A 76 -7.21 14.14 -22.46
N ILE A 77 -8.11 13.17 -22.56
CA ILE A 77 -9.48 13.38 -23.01
C ILE A 77 -10.38 13.50 -21.77
N ILE A 78 -11.15 14.57 -21.69
CA ILE A 78 -12.15 14.78 -20.66
C ILE A 78 -13.54 14.66 -21.32
N PRO A 79 -14.42 13.76 -20.84
CA PRO A 79 -15.77 13.63 -21.39
C PRO A 79 -16.57 14.92 -21.28
N THR A 80 -17.37 15.24 -22.27
CA THR A 80 -18.12 16.53 -22.34
C THR A 80 -19.09 16.76 -21.19
N LYS A 81 -19.59 15.68 -20.58
CA LYS A 81 -20.51 15.75 -19.42
C LYS A 81 -19.82 15.53 -18.07
N ALA A 82 -18.50 15.36 -18.05
CA ALA A 82 -17.73 15.21 -16.82
C ALA A 82 -17.55 16.56 -16.10
N SER A 83 -17.33 16.51 -14.79
CA SER A 83 -16.93 17.66 -13.98
C SER A 83 -15.41 17.83 -14.04
N PRO A 84 -14.84 18.75 -14.85
CA PRO A 84 -13.41 18.72 -15.19
C PRO A 84 -12.49 18.91 -13.97
N VAL A 85 -12.87 19.76 -13.03
CA VAL A 85 -12.08 20.04 -11.82
C VAL A 85 -11.98 18.79 -10.94
N VAL A 86 -13.10 18.15 -10.62
CA VAL A 86 -13.12 16.94 -9.79
C VAL A 86 -12.47 15.77 -10.52
N PHE A 87 -12.64 15.68 -11.84
CA PHE A 87 -12.04 14.67 -12.69
C PHE A 87 -10.50 14.69 -12.64
N ILE A 88 -9.88 15.88 -12.59
CA ILE A 88 -8.42 16.02 -12.49
C ILE A 88 -7.95 15.85 -11.03
N ILE A 89 -8.71 16.33 -10.05
CA ILE A 89 -8.33 16.24 -8.62
C ILE A 89 -8.34 14.79 -8.13
N ALA A 90 -9.25 13.95 -8.59
CA ALA A 90 -9.40 12.57 -8.12
C ALA A 90 -8.10 11.73 -8.25
N PRO A 91 -7.45 11.60 -9.44
CA PRO A 91 -6.19 10.87 -9.56
C PRO A 91 -5.03 11.53 -8.81
N LEU A 92 -4.98 12.87 -8.76
CA LEU A 92 -3.98 13.59 -7.98
C LEU A 92 -4.11 13.29 -6.48
N LEU A 93 -5.32 13.27 -5.95
CA LEU A 93 -5.58 12.93 -4.55
C LEU A 93 -5.12 11.51 -4.23
N THR A 94 -5.51 10.52 -5.03
CA THR A 94 -5.11 9.12 -4.82
C THR A 94 -3.59 8.96 -4.84
N PHE A 95 -2.92 9.56 -5.80
CA PHE A 95 -1.46 9.48 -5.93
C PHE A 95 -0.73 10.22 -4.81
N THR A 96 -1.13 11.44 -4.46
CA THR A 96 -0.49 12.21 -3.38
C THR A 96 -0.64 11.54 -2.03
N LEU A 97 -1.82 11.01 -1.70
CA LEU A 97 -2.05 10.29 -0.46
C LEU A 97 -1.20 9.02 -0.37
N SER A 98 -1.06 8.27 -1.47
CA SER A 98 -0.19 7.09 -1.48
C SER A 98 1.28 7.42 -1.20
N LEU A 99 1.77 8.60 -1.60
CA LEU A 99 3.12 9.07 -1.27
C LEU A 99 3.20 9.60 0.18
N MET A 100 2.20 10.33 0.66
CA MET A 100 2.20 10.91 2.01
C MET A 100 2.25 9.85 3.10
N ALA A 101 1.65 8.69 2.89
CA ALA A 101 1.67 7.58 3.84
C ALA A 101 3.09 7.09 4.18
N TRP A 102 4.06 7.26 3.27
CA TRP A 102 5.44 6.86 3.48
C TRP A 102 6.21 7.71 4.50
N ALA A 103 5.67 8.85 4.92
CA ALA A 103 6.32 9.74 5.88
C ALA A 103 6.59 9.08 7.23
N VAL A 104 5.80 8.10 7.63
CA VAL A 104 5.88 7.45 8.94
C VAL A 104 6.46 6.02 8.89
N ILE A 105 6.73 5.48 7.69
CA ILE A 105 7.27 4.13 7.54
C ILE A 105 8.77 4.13 7.89
N PRO A 106 9.20 3.35 8.87
CA PRO A 106 10.61 3.23 9.24
C PRO A 106 11.31 2.23 8.30
N PHE A 107 12.33 2.69 7.60
CA PHE A 107 13.14 1.86 6.69
C PHE A 107 14.29 1.14 7.41
N SER A 108 14.82 1.74 8.47
CA SER A 108 15.87 1.21 9.33
C SER A 108 15.84 1.94 10.67
N GLU A 109 16.66 1.55 11.63
CA GLU A 109 16.80 2.23 12.90
C GLU A 109 17.22 3.70 12.67
N GLY A 110 16.39 4.63 13.14
CA GLY A 110 16.58 6.07 12.93
C GLY A 110 16.29 6.60 11.52
N TRP A 111 15.97 5.74 10.55
CA TRP A 111 15.63 6.12 9.18
C TRP A 111 14.11 6.17 8.97
N VAL A 112 13.49 7.20 9.48
CA VAL A 112 12.08 7.55 9.27
C VAL A 112 11.99 9.05 9.00
N LEU A 113 11.13 9.47 8.07
CA LEU A 113 10.98 10.89 7.75
C LEU A 113 10.34 11.65 8.92
N SER A 114 9.32 11.06 9.54
CA SER A 114 8.60 11.63 10.67
C SER A 114 8.28 10.54 11.70
N ASN A 115 9.01 10.52 12.81
CA ASN A 115 8.76 9.60 13.91
C ASN A 115 7.72 10.19 14.85
N ILE A 116 6.44 9.86 14.61
CA ILE A 116 5.33 10.34 15.41
C ILE A 116 4.73 9.22 16.27
N ASN A 117 4.38 9.54 17.50
CA ASN A 117 3.81 8.55 18.44
C ASN A 117 2.44 8.00 18.02
N VAL A 118 1.78 8.62 17.04
CA VAL A 118 0.48 8.21 16.48
C VAL A 118 0.61 7.73 15.02
N GLY A 119 1.75 7.16 14.64
CA GLY A 119 2.07 6.77 13.27
C GLY A 119 1.04 5.84 12.64
N VAL A 120 0.53 4.87 13.40
CA VAL A 120 -0.52 3.96 12.94
C VAL A 120 -1.82 4.70 12.61
N LEU A 121 -2.25 5.64 13.47
CA LEU A 121 -3.47 6.43 13.21
C LEU A 121 -3.32 7.33 11.98
N TYR A 122 -2.11 7.89 11.78
CA TYR A 122 -1.80 8.66 10.57
C TYR A 122 -1.97 7.82 9.30
N LEU A 123 -1.45 6.57 9.30
CA LEU A 123 -1.61 5.66 8.16
C LEU A 123 -3.08 5.36 7.87
N PHE A 124 -3.88 5.08 8.90
CA PHE A 124 -5.31 4.88 8.73
C PHE A 124 -6.03 6.10 8.17
N ALA A 125 -5.72 7.28 8.68
CA ALA A 125 -6.33 8.52 8.18
C ALA A 125 -6.02 8.74 6.69
N ILE A 126 -4.77 8.49 6.26
CA ILE A 126 -4.37 8.63 4.86
C ILE A 126 -5.02 7.55 3.99
N SER A 127 -5.08 6.30 4.44
CA SER A 127 -5.74 5.19 3.72
C SER A 127 -7.22 5.50 3.49
N SER A 128 -7.94 5.89 4.55
CA SER A 128 -9.36 6.26 4.47
C SER A 128 -9.62 7.41 3.50
N LEU A 129 -8.73 8.42 3.47
CA LEU A 129 -8.84 9.51 2.50
C LEU A 129 -8.61 9.05 1.06
N GLY A 130 -7.80 8.00 0.85
CA GLY A 130 -7.54 7.44 -0.48
C GLY A 130 -8.80 6.94 -1.19
N VAL A 131 -9.77 6.41 -0.42
CA VAL A 131 -11.05 5.93 -0.94
C VAL A 131 -11.84 7.05 -1.64
N TYR A 132 -11.74 8.29 -1.14
CA TYR A 132 -12.44 9.43 -1.75
C TYR A 132 -11.95 9.71 -3.18
N GLY A 133 -10.67 9.47 -3.48
CA GLY A 133 -10.15 9.62 -4.83
C GLY A 133 -10.89 8.72 -5.84
N VAL A 134 -11.16 7.46 -5.46
CA VAL A 134 -11.90 6.50 -6.28
C VAL A 134 -13.38 6.90 -6.42
N ILE A 135 -14.02 7.31 -5.31
CA ILE A 135 -15.43 7.76 -5.35
C ILE A 135 -15.59 9.00 -6.24
N MET A 136 -14.69 9.98 -6.07
CA MET A 136 -14.71 11.21 -6.87
C MET A 136 -14.47 10.94 -8.35
N ALA A 137 -13.59 9.98 -8.69
CA ALA A 137 -13.34 9.58 -10.07
C ALA A 137 -14.60 9.05 -10.76
N GLY A 138 -15.30 8.12 -10.10
CA GLY A 138 -16.54 7.56 -10.66
C GLY A 138 -17.65 8.59 -10.77
N TRP A 139 -17.78 9.48 -9.78
CA TRP A 139 -18.76 10.56 -9.81
C TRP A 139 -18.47 11.58 -10.91
N ALA A 140 -17.22 12.05 -11.01
CA ALA A 140 -16.81 13.09 -11.95
C ALA A 140 -16.93 12.64 -13.42
N SER A 141 -16.77 11.35 -13.69
CA SER A 141 -16.87 10.76 -15.04
C SER A 141 -18.27 10.84 -15.64
N ASN A 142 -19.32 11.03 -14.83
CA ASN A 142 -20.71 11.03 -15.25
C ASN A 142 -21.11 9.84 -16.16
N SER A 143 -20.50 8.68 -15.92
CA SER A 143 -20.74 7.42 -16.61
C SER A 143 -21.34 6.41 -15.65
N LYS A 144 -22.35 5.65 -16.09
CA LYS A 144 -23.03 4.65 -15.26
C LYS A 144 -22.06 3.55 -14.80
N TYR A 145 -21.21 3.09 -15.70
CA TYR A 145 -20.24 2.03 -15.39
C TYR A 145 -19.13 2.50 -14.45
N ALA A 146 -18.59 3.70 -14.67
CA ALA A 146 -17.60 4.30 -13.78
C ALA A 146 -18.16 4.52 -12.37
N PHE A 147 -19.38 5.01 -12.25
CA PHE A 147 -20.05 5.22 -10.96
C PHE A 147 -20.28 3.91 -10.20
N MET A 148 -20.80 2.89 -10.87
CA MET A 148 -21.01 1.57 -10.27
C MET A 148 -19.69 0.91 -9.87
N GLY A 149 -18.65 1.04 -10.67
CA GLY A 149 -17.29 0.57 -10.35
C GLY A 149 -16.73 1.26 -9.12
N ALA A 150 -16.85 2.58 -9.03
CA ALA A 150 -16.41 3.35 -7.87
C ALA A 150 -17.14 2.97 -6.58
N LEU A 151 -18.46 2.78 -6.62
CA LEU A 151 -19.23 2.34 -5.46
C LEU A 151 -18.84 0.93 -4.99
N ARG A 152 -18.60 0.01 -5.91
CA ARG A 152 -18.12 -1.35 -5.56
C ARG A 152 -16.73 -1.31 -4.94
N SER A 153 -15.82 -0.52 -5.50
CA SER A 153 -14.47 -0.34 -4.97
C SER A 153 -14.51 0.27 -3.58
N ALA A 154 -15.23 1.36 -3.40
CA ALA A 154 -15.35 2.02 -2.10
C ALA A 154 -15.97 1.10 -1.03
N ALA A 155 -17.03 0.37 -1.36
CA ALA A 155 -17.63 -0.59 -0.43
C ALA A 155 -16.66 -1.72 -0.04
N GLN A 156 -15.85 -2.20 -0.99
CA GLN A 156 -14.81 -3.19 -0.74
C GLN A 156 -13.74 -2.62 0.21
N MET A 157 -13.11 -1.50 -0.14
CA MET A 157 -12.04 -0.88 0.64
C MET A 157 -12.49 -0.59 2.08
N VAL A 158 -13.63 0.11 2.27
CA VAL A 158 -14.17 0.41 3.62
C VAL A 158 -14.49 -0.85 4.43
N SER A 159 -15.02 -1.91 3.79
CA SER A 159 -15.32 -3.16 4.51
C SER A 159 -14.08 -3.87 5.01
N TYR A 160 -13.01 -3.88 4.23
CA TYR A 160 -11.74 -4.53 4.61
C TYR A 160 -10.88 -3.67 5.51
N GLU A 161 -11.01 -2.34 5.44
CA GLU A 161 -10.36 -1.40 6.36
C GLU A 161 -10.79 -1.67 7.82
N VAL A 162 -12.05 -2.00 8.08
CA VAL A 162 -12.52 -2.41 9.41
C VAL A 162 -11.78 -3.66 9.91
N SER A 163 -11.62 -4.66 9.05
CA SER A 163 -10.90 -5.89 9.42
C SER A 163 -9.42 -5.62 9.67
N ILE A 164 -8.77 -4.82 8.84
CA ILE A 164 -7.38 -4.37 9.00
C ILE A 164 -7.22 -3.64 10.33
N GLY A 165 -8.16 -2.73 10.67
CA GLY A 165 -8.16 -1.99 11.92
C GLY A 165 -8.17 -2.91 13.14
N LEU A 166 -9.04 -3.91 13.18
CA LEU A 166 -9.11 -4.87 14.28
C LEU A 166 -7.85 -5.75 14.38
N VAL A 167 -7.27 -6.15 13.26
CA VAL A 167 -5.99 -6.86 13.23
C VAL A 167 -4.87 -6.01 13.84
N ILE A 168 -4.80 -4.75 13.46
CA ILE A 168 -3.78 -3.82 13.98
C ILE A 168 -4.00 -3.59 15.50
N ILE A 169 -5.24 -3.48 15.96
CA ILE A 169 -5.54 -3.39 17.39
C ILE A 169 -4.95 -4.59 18.16
N THR A 170 -5.01 -5.82 17.62
CA THR A 170 -4.38 -6.97 18.28
C THR A 170 -2.86 -6.83 18.40
N VAL A 171 -2.19 -6.28 17.39
CA VAL A 171 -0.74 -6.00 17.45
C VAL A 171 -0.45 -4.89 18.47
N LEU A 172 -1.26 -3.83 18.48
CA LEU A 172 -1.10 -2.71 19.41
C LEU A 172 -1.29 -3.11 20.87
N LEU A 173 -2.20 -4.05 21.15
CA LEU A 173 -2.38 -4.63 22.49
C LEU A 173 -1.10 -5.33 22.98
N CYS A 174 -0.34 -5.96 22.07
CA CYS A 174 0.92 -6.63 22.44
C CYS A 174 2.08 -5.63 22.64
N VAL A 175 2.04 -4.46 22.00
CA VAL A 175 3.14 -3.48 22.01
C VAL A 175 2.91 -2.35 23.00
N GLY A 176 1.67 -1.89 23.18
CA GLY A 176 1.33 -0.73 24.00
C GLY A 176 1.67 0.64 23.37
N SER A 177 2.12 0.70 22.11
CA SER A 177 2.50 1.92 21.42
C SER A 177 1.91 1.99 20.00
N LEU A 178 1.53 3.20 19.56
CA LEU A 178 1.05 3.48 18.21
C LEU A 178 2.20 3.89 17.24
N ASN A 179 3.43 3.90 17.76
CA ASN A 179 4.61 4.23 16.98
C ASN A 179 5.11 3.00 16.21
N LEU A 180 5.31 3.14 14.90
CA LEU A 180 5.76 2.04 14.05
C LEU A 180 7.17 1.54 14.40
N THR A 181 8.04 2.42 14.87
CA THR A 181 9.39 2.06 15.31
C THR A 181 9.32 1.14 16.54
N ASP A 182 8.48 1.47 17.52
CA ASP A 182 8.30 0.66 18.73
C ASP A 182 7.70 -0.71 18.40
N ILE A 183 6.76 -0.76 17.44
CA ILE A 183 6.18 -2.02 16.96
C ILE A 183 7.26 -2.95 16.37
N VAL A 184 8.21 -2.42 15.62
CA VAL A 184 9.32 -3.21 15.10
C VAL A 184 10.25 -3.64 16.22
N MET A 185 10.61 -2.74 17.12
CA MET A 185 11.52 -3.06 18.24
C MET A 185 10.94 -4.11 19.20
N ALA A 186 9.63 -4.11 19.42
CA ALA A 186 8.95 -5.13 20.22
C ALA A 186 9.09 -6.55 19.64
N GLN A 187 9.35 -6.67 18.33
CA GLN A 187 9.53 -7.95 17.63
C GLN A 187 10.99 -8.47 17.65
N LYS A 188 11.89 -7.85 18.39
CA LYS A 188 13.31 -8.23 18.44
C LYS A 188 13.51 -9.69 18.87
N ASN A 189 12.72 -10.18 19.80
CA ASN A 189 12.83 -11.56 20.30
C ASN A 189 12.00 -12.56 19.49
N VAL A 190 10.76 -12.20 19.17
CA VAL A 190 9.81 -13.06 18.43
C VAL A 190 9.01 -12.19 17.47
N TRP A 191 8.98 -12.57 16.21
CA TRP A 191 8.14 -11.89 15.22
C TRP A 191 6.67 -12.20 15.47
N PHE A 192 5.82 -11.20 15.37
CA PHE A 192 4.37 -11.33 15.60
C PHE A 192 3.65 -12.27 14.64
N VAL A 193 4.26 -12.61 13.51
CA VAL A 193 3.70 -13.62 12.60
C VAL A 193 3.52 -14.98 13.29
N PHE A 194 4.37 -15.36 14.26
CA PHE A 194 4.25 -16.64 14.94
C PHE A 194 3.10 -16.66 15.98
N PRO A 195 3.05 -15.77 16.98
CA PRO A 195 1.97 -15.77 17.98
C PRO A 195 0.63 -15.31 17.40
N LEU A 196 0.62 -14.44 16.40
CA LEU A 196 -0.58 -13.87 15.77
C LEU A 196 -0.79 -14.39 14.33
N LEU A 197 -0.39 -15.63 14.03
CA LEU A 197 -0.47 -16.21 12.69
C LEU A 197 -1.86 -16.10 12.06
N PRO A 198 -2.99 -16.39 12.72
CA PRO A 198 -4.31 -16.19 12.11
C PRO A 198 -4.58 -14.73 11.73
N MET A 199 -4.12 -13.77 12.55
CA MET A 199 -4.27 -12.35 12.26
C MET A 199 -3.37 -11.92 11.09
N ALA A 200 -2.16 -12.46 11.00
CA ALA A 200 -1.28 -12.23 9.86
C ALA A 200 -1.91 -12.74 8.54
N VAL A 201 -2.56 -13.89 8.55
CA VAL A 201 -3.28 -14.43 7.37
C VAL A 201 -4.48 -13.54 7.02
N VAL A 202 -5.31 -13.16 7.99
CA VAL A 202 -6.44 -12.23 7.75
C VAL A 202 -5.93 -10.91 7.21
N PHE A 203 -4.84 -10.38 7.76
CA PHE A 203 -4.21 -9.14 7.27
C PHE A 203 -3.78 -9.28 5.81
N MET A 204 -3.06 -10.36 5.46
CA MET A 204 -2.61 -10.60 4.08
C MET A 204 -3.76 -10.67 3.08
N VAL A 205 -4.88 -11.31 3.43
CA VAL A 205 -6.07 -11.34 2.58
C VAL A 205 -6.75 -9.97 2.51
N SER A 206 -6.81 -9.25 3.63
CA SER A 206 -7.43 -7.92 3.71
C SER A 206 -6.67 -6.87 2.90
N ILE A 207 -5.33 -6.88 2.90
CA ILE A 207 -4.55 -5.94 2.09
C ILE A 207 -4.64 -6.22 0.58
N LEU A 208 -4.85 -7.48 0.16
CA LEU A 208 -5.16 -7.80 -1.23
C LEU A 208 -6.51 -7.21 -1.65
N ALA A 209 -7.50 -7.23 -0.77
CA ALA A 209 -8.80 -6.64 -1.02
C ALA A 209 -8.77 -5.10 -0.96
N GLU A 210 -8.01 -4.51 -0.03
CA GLU A 210 -7.82 -3.06 0.11
C GLU A 210 -7.16 -2.45 -1.13
N THR A 211 -6.21 -3.15 -1.73
CA THR A 211 -5.51 -2.71 -2.95
C THR A 211 -6.25 -3.07 -4.24
N ASN A 212 -7.49 -3.55 -4.17
CA ASN A 212 -8.31 -3.98 -5.32
C ASN A 212 -7.58 -4.94 -6.28
N ARG A 213 -6.66 -5.78 -5.77
CA ARG A 213 -5.89 -6.72 -6.58
C ARG A 213 -6.53 -8.10 -6.66
N ALA A 214 -6.31 -8.78 -7.76
CA ALA A 214 -6.77 -10.16 -7.93
C ALA A 214 -6.30 -11.04 -6.76
N PRO A 215 -7.17 -11.89 -6.19
CA PRO A 215 -8.47 -12.37 -6.71
C PRO A 215 -9.67 -11.44 -6.42
N PHE A 216 -9.48 -10.27 -5.82
CA PHE A 216 -10.51 -9.33 -5.38
C PHE A 216 -10.61 -8.09 -6.29
N ASP A 217 -10.17 -8.22 -7.53
CA ASP A 217 -10.16 -7.20 -8.59
C ASP A 217 -11.58 -7.03 -9.21
N LEU A 218 -12.51 -6.65 -8.37
CA LEU A 218 -13.92 -6.49 -8.76
C LEU A 218 -14.23 -5.13 -9.42
N PRO A 219 -13.55 -4.04 -9.03
CA PRO A 219 -13.76 -2.74 -9.66
C PRO A 219 -13.28 -2.69 -11.11
N GLU A 220 -12.20 -3.43 -11.43
CA GLU A 220 -11.58 -3.49 -12.76
C GLU A 220 -12.06 -4.68 -13.60
N ALA A 221 -13.08 -5.43 -13.13
CA ALA A 221 -13.58 -6.61 -13.83
C ALA A 221 -14.06 -6.26 -15.24
N GLU A 222 -13.19 -6.41 -16.25
CA GLU A 222 -13.46 -6.10 -17.66
C GLU A 222 -14.74 -6.79 -18.18
N ALA A 223 -15.02 -8.00 -17.69
CA ALA A 223 -16.20 -8.77 -18.07
C ALA A 223 -17.51 -8.20 -17.52
N GLU A 224 -17.49 -7.40 -16.44
CA GLU A 224 -18.69 -6.89 -15.78
C GLU A 224 -18.88 -5.38 -15.95
N LEU A 225 -17.79 -4.59 -15.81
CA LEU A 225 -17.82 -3.13 -15.72
C LEU A 225 -16.85 -2.43 -16.69
N VAL A 226 -16.36 -3.13 -17.71
CA VAL A 226 -15.40 -2.66 -18.74
C VAL A 226 -14.01 -2.38 -18.14
N SER A 227 -13.86 -1.38 -17.29
CA SER A 227 -12.63 -1.07 -16.53
C SER A 227 -12.97 -0.34 -15.21
N GLY A 228 -14.21 -0.39 -14.79
CA GLY A 228 -14.64 0.18 -13.52
C GLY A 228 -14.54 1.71 -13.44
N TYR A 229 -14.01 2.24 -12.32
CA TYR A 229 -13.98 3.68 -12.05
C TYR A 229 -13.04 4.48 -12.98
N ASN A 230 -12.06 3.83 -13.59
CA ASN A 230 -11.06 4.47 -14.46
C ASN A 230 -11.38 4.38 -15.96
N VAL A 231 -12.56 3.88 -16.36
CA VAL A 231 -12.99 3.69 -17.77
C VAL A 231 -12.83 4.95 -18.62
N GLU A 232 -13.18 6.11 -18.08
CA GLU A 232 -13.16 7.39 -18.81
C GLU A 232 -11.80 8.10 -18.73
N TYR A 233 -10.86 7.57 -17.95
CA TYR A 233 -9.54 8.19 -17.77
C TYR A 233 -8.56 7.78 -18.87
N SER A 234 -7.74 8.72 -19.32
CA SER A 234 -6.73 8.50 -20.35
C SER A 234 -5.42 9.22 -20.04
N SER A 235 -4.32 8.87 -20.72
CA SER A 235 -3.05 9.60 -20.62
C SER A 235 -2.49 9.66 -19.19
N ILE A 236 -2.04 10.83 -18.76
CA ILE A 236 -1.40 11.05 -17.46
C ILE A 236 -2.37 10.82 -16.28
N THR A 237 -3.65 11.14 -16.41
CA THR A 237 -4.64 10.95 -15.35
C THR A 237 -4.88 9.46 -15.07
N PHE A 238 -4.89 8.63 -16.09
CA PHE A 238 -4.90 7.17 -15.95
C PHE A 238 -3.60 6.65 -15.31
N ALA A 239 -2.44 7.20 -15.75
CA ALA A 239 -1.16 6.83 -15.16
C ALA A 239 -1.08 7.12 -13.66
N LEU A 240 -1.64 8.23 -13.19
CA LEU A 240 -1.65 8.59 -11.77
C LEU A 240 -2.45 7.61 -10.92
N PHE A 241 -3.59 7.08 -11.39
CA PHE A 241 -4.30 6.02 -10.69
C PHE A 241 -3.46 4.74 -10.58
N PHE A 242 -2.85 4.31 -11.69
CA PHE A 242 -1.96 3.15 -11.68
C PHE A 242 -0.76 3.33 -10.76
N LEU A 243 -0.11 4.49 -10.79
CA LEU A 243 0.99 4.81 -9.88
C LEU A 243 0.54 4.77 -8.42
N GLY A 244 -0.63 5.34 -8.11
CA GLY A 244 -1.23 5.33 -6.77
C GLY A 244 -1.53 3.91 -6.29
N GLU A 245 -2.12 3.07 -7.15
CA GLU A 245 -2.46 1.70 -6.83
C GLU A 245 -1.23 0.83 -6.55
N TYR A 246 -0.21 0.88 -7.43
CA TYR A 246 1.04 0.15 -7.20
C TYR A 246 1.84 0.70 -6.01
N ALA A 247 1.82 2.01 -5.78
CA ALA A 247 2.41 2.61 -4.58
C ALA A 247 1.71 2.12 -3.30
N ASN A 248 0.38 1.98 -3.33
CA ASN A 248 -0.39 1.43 -2.22
C ASN A 248 -0.10 -0.07 -2.00
N MET A 249 0.12 -0.87 -3.07
CA MET A 249 0.58 -2.27 -2.91
C MET A 249 1.92 -2.35 -2.17
N ILE A 250 2.89 -1.51 -2.54
CA ILE A 250 4.20 -1.49 -1.87
C ILE A 250 4.02 -1.01 -0.42
N LEU A 251 3.19 0.01 -0.18
CA LEU A 251 2.88 0.52 1.15
C LEU A 251 2.27 -0.55 2.05
N MET A 252 1.23 -1.25 1.60
CA MET A 252 0.59 -2.31 2.37
C MET A 252 1.53 -3.49 2.64
N SER A 253 2.43 -3.79 1.70
CA SER A 253 3.50 -4.77 1.90
C SER A 253 4.51 -4.31 2.95
N ALA A 254 4.85 -3.01 2.98
CA ALA A 254 5.70 -2.43 4.00
C ALA A 254 5.03 -2.46 5.39
N ILE A 255 3.73 -2.16 5.48
CA ILE A 255 2.95 -2.26 6.71
C ILE A 255 2.88 -3.71 7.20
N ALA A 256 2.62 -4.68 6.32
CA ALA A 256 2.67 -6.11 6.67
C ALA A 256 4.02 -6.52 7.24
N THR A 257 5.09 -6.01 6.65
CA THR A 257 6.47 -6.28 7.09
C THR A 257 6.75 -5.66 8.46
N THR A 258 6.31 -4.44 8.72
CA THR A 258 6.51 -3.76 10.02
C THR A 258 5.67 -4.39 11.12
N LEU A 259 4.45 -4.81 10.85
CA LEU A 259 3.53 -5.36 11.85
C LEU A 259 3.82 -6.82 12.22
N PHE A 260 4.25 -7.65 11.26
CA PHE A 260 4.32 -9.10 11.48
C PHE A 260 5.70 -9.70 11.25
N LEU A 261 6.53 -9.13 10.39
CA LEU A 261 7.83 -9.69 9.98
C LEU A 261 9.03 -8.99 10.62
N GLY A 262 8.81 -8.15 11.63
CA GLY A 262 9.88 -7.45 12.33
C GLY A 262 10.57 -6.36 11.53
N GLY A 263 9.91 -5.75 10.53
CA GLY A 263 10.45 -4.60 9.80
C GLY A 263 11.88 -4.83 9.28
N TRP A 264 12.80 -3.96 9.70
CA TRP A 264 14.23 -4.00 9.35
C TRP A 264 15.08 -4.98 10.17
N LEU A 265 14.50 -5.67 11.18
CA LEU A 265 15.24 -6.62 12.00
C LEU A 265 15.69 -7.83 11.18
N PRO A 266 16.90 -8.38 11.44
CA PRO A 266 17.35 -9.60 10.79
C PRO A 266 16.48 -10.81 11.19
N ILE A 267 16.55 -11.90 10.41
CA ILE A 267 15.81 -13.14 10.71
C ILE A 267 16.34 -13.78 12.00
N ALA A 268 17.63 -13.67 12.25
CA ALA A 268 18.28 -14.17 13.45
C ALA A 268 19.48 -13.29 13.80
N ASP A 269 19.73 -13.09 15.10
CA ASP A 269 20.87 -12.32 15.62
C ASP A 269 22.17 -13.15 15.60
N ILE A 270 22.49 -13.80 14.48
CA ILE A 270 23.64 -14.68 14.31
C ILE A 270 24.46 -14.19 13.10
N PRO A 271 25.80 -14.15 13.16
CA PRO A 271 26.62 -13.96 11.98
C PRO A 271 26.35 -15.07 10.94
N PRO A 272 26.14 -14.77 9.64
CA PRO A 272 26.41 -13.53 8.92
C PRO A 272 25.22 -12.55 8.80
N PHE A 273 24.04 -12.83 9.38
CA PHE A 273 22.82 -12.05 9.18
C PHE A 273 22.95 -10.61 9.72
N ASN A 274 23.71 -10.40 10.81
CA ASN A 274 23.93 -9.07 11.41
C ASN A 274 24.87 -8.16 10.58
N TRP A 275 25.56 -8.69 9.56
CA TRP A 275 26.40 -7.89 8.68
C TRP A 275 25.59 -7.17 7.60
N ILE A 276 24.35 -7.61 7.38
CA ILE A 276 23.49 -7.03 6.35
C ILE A 276 22.76 -5.82 6.96
N PRO A 277 22.83 -4.64 6.31
CA PRO A 277 22.12 -3.44 6.76
C PRO A 277 20.62 -3.70 6.92
N GLY A 278 19.98 -3.13 7.95
CA GLY A 278 18.56 -3.29 8.23
C GLY A 278 17.65 -2.91 7.05
N PHE A 279 18.02 -1.87 6.30
CA PHE A 279 17.31 -1.48 5.08
C PHE A 279 17.21 -2.62 4.05
N VAL A 280 18.25 -3.43 3.88
CA VAL A 280 18.24 -4.56 2.94
C VAL A 280 17.27 -5.64 3.41
N TRP A 281 17.21 -5.90 4.72
CA TRP A 281 16.23 -6.81 5.31
C TRP A 281 14.80 -6.32 5.09
N PHE A 282 14.57 -5.04 5.31
CA PHE A 282 13.26 -4.43 5.07
C PHE A 282 12.81 -4.60 3.62
N VAL A 283 13.65 -4.19 2.66
CA VAL A 283 13.36 -4.31 1.23
C VAL A 283 13.18 -5.77 0.81
N GLY A 284 13.98 -6.69 1.33
CA GLY A 284 13.85 -8.12 1.06
C GLY A 284 12.51 -8.70 1.51
N LYS A 285 12.06 -8.36 2.73
CA LYS A 285 10.77 -8.80 3.26
C LYS A 285 9.59 -8.17 2.53
N VAL A 286 9.66 -6.87 2.21
CA VAL A 286 8.65 -6.18 1.37
C VAL A 286 8.56 -6.87 0.01
N SER A 287 9.69 -7.18 -0.62
CA SER A 287 9.73 -7.91 -1.90
C SER A 287 9.12 -9.30 -1.80
N PHE A 288 9.31 -9.99 -0.69
CA PHE A 288 8.68 -11.29 -0.42
C PHE A 288 7.16 -11.17 -0.34
N VAL A 289 6.64 -10.18 0.38
CA VAL A 289 5.19 -9.93 0.47
C VAL A 289 4.63 -9.56 -0.90
N LEU A 290 5.32 -8.70 -1.67
CA LEU A 290 4.95 -8.37 -3.05
C LEU A 290 4.94 -9.61 -3.95
N PHE A 291 5.90 -10.53 -3.78
CA PHE A 291 5.90 -11.79 -4.52
C PHE A 291 4.64 -12.61 -4.22
N ILE A 292 4.14 -12.63 -2.98
CA ILE A 292 2.87 -13.28 -2.63
C ILE A 292 1.71 -12.65 -3.39
N TYR A 293 1.65 -11.31 -3.53
CA TYR A 293 0.65 -10.64 -4.37
C TYR A 293 0.65 -11.15 -5.81
N LEU A 294 1.85 -11.24 -6.40
CA LEU A 294 2.00 -11.69 -7.78
C LEU A 294 1.64 -13.17 -7.95
N TRP A 295 2.02 -13.99 -6.98
CA TRP A 295 1.71 -15.41 -6.97
C TRP A 295 0.21 -15.67 -6.83
N VAL A 296 -0.45 -15.00 -5.90
CA VAL A 296 -1.90 -15.08 -5.70
C VAL A 296 -2.64 -14.65 -6.98
N ARG A 297 -2.22 -13.54 -7.60
CA ARG A 297 -2.79 -13.07 -8.88
C ARG A 297 -2.68 -14.10 -10.01
N ALA A 298 -1.57 -14.81 -10.07
CA ALA A 298 -1.33 -15.81 -11.12
C ALA A 298 -2.06 -17.15 -10.88
N SER A 299 -2.42 -17.47 -9.63
CA SER A 299 -2.86 -18.81 -9.23
C SER A 299 -4.35 -18.88 -8.89
N PHE A 300 -4.90 -17.84 -8.27
CA PHE A 300 -6.28 -17.87 -7.77
C PHE A 300 -7.29 -17.35 -8.79
N PRO A 301 -8.48 -17.99 -8.88
CA PRO A 301 -9.59 -17.47 -9.65
C PRO A 301 -10.18 -16.23 -8.97
N ARG A 302 -10.84 -15.37 -9.76
CA ARG A 302 -11.52 -14.17 -9.26
C ARG A 302 -12.74 -14.54 -8.42
N TYR A 303 -12.94 -13.84 -7.31
CA TYR A 303 -14.13 -13.97 -6.46
C TYR A 303 -15.27 -13.11 -6.99
N ARG A 304 -16.49 -13.48 -6.60
CA ARG A 304 -17.69 -12.71 -6.89
C ARG A 304 -17.94 -11.67 -5.79
N TYR A 305 -18.57 -10.53 -6.13
CA TYR A 305 -18.77 -9.43 -5.19
C TYR A 305 -19.49 -9.85 -3.90
N ASP A 306 -20.58 -10.64 -4.02
CA ASP A 306 -21.35 -11.15 -2.88
C ASP A 306 -20.50 -12.07 -1.97
N GLN A 307 -19.62 -12.89 -2.55
CA GLN A 307 -18.70 -13.75 -1.79
C GLN A 307 -17.66 -12.93 -1.03
N LEU A 308 -17.12 -11.91 -1.68
CA LEU A 308 -16.14 -11.00 -1.09
C LEU A 308 -16.74 -10.26 0.12
N MET A 309 -17.93 -9.64 -0.06
CA MET A 309 -18.60 -8.92 1.02
C MET A 309 -18.99 -9.86 2.17
N ARG A 310 -19.40 -11.10 1.86
CA ARG A 310 -19.68 -12.12 2.87
C ARG A 310 -18.42 -12.51 3.65
N LEU A 311 -17.28 -12.64 2.99
CA LEU A 311 -16.00 -12.96 3.62
C LEU A 311 -15.59 -11.85 4.62
N GLY A 312 -15.65 -10.59 4.23
CA GLY A 312 -15.32 -9.45 5.10
C GLY A 312 -16.24 -9.36 6.33
N TRP A 313 -17.55 -9.33 6.10
CA TRP A 313 -18.53 -9.05 7.18
C TRP A 313 -18.90 -10.27 8.02
N LYS A 314 -19.02 -11.47 7.43
CA LYS A 314 -19.47 -12.67 8.14
C LYS A 314 -18.36 -13.56 8.67
N VAL A 315 -17.15 -13.43 8.14
CA VAL A 315 -15.99 -14.26 8.56
C VAL A 315 -14.92 -13.41 9.24
N PHE A 316 -14.39 -12.40 8.55
CA PHE A 316 -13.24 -11.65 9.09
C PHE A 316 -13.60 -10.78 10.28
N LEU A 317 -14.70 -10.05 10.23
CA LEU A 317 -15.11 -9.19 11.33
C LEU A 317 -15.37 -9.99 12.64
N PRO A 318 -16.17 -11.07 12.67
CA PRO A 318 -16.33 -11.87 13.89
C PRO A 318 -15.02 -12.53 14.34
N LEU A 319 -14.21 -13.03 13.40
CA LEU A 319 -12.94 -13.67 13.72
C LEU A 319 -11.96 -12.71 14.36
N THR A 320 -11.80 -11.51 13.79
CA THR A 320 -10.90 -10.48 14.33
C THR A 320 -11.36 -9.96 15.69
N LEU A 321 -12.68 -9.75 15.88
CA LEU A 321 -13.25 -9.38 17.19
C LEU A 321 -12.97 -10.47 18.26
N LEU A 322 -13.22 -11.73 17.91
CA LEU A 322 -12.90 -12.85 18.79
C LEU A 322 -11.41 -12.85 19.17
N TRP A 323 -10.53 -12.61 18.19
CA TRP A 323 -9.09 -12.62 18.41
C TRP A 323 -8.61 -11.45 19.26
N VAL A 324 -9.20 -10.26 19.14
CA VAL A 324 -8.95 -9.11 20.03
C VAL A 324 -9.24 -9.50 21.48
N VAL A 325 -10.40 -10.14 21.73
CA VAL A 325 -10.78 -10.59 23.09
C VAL A 325 -9.85 -11.68 23.61
N LEU A 326 -9.50 -12.65 22.76
CA LEU A 326 -8.57 -13.72 23.14
C LEU A 326 -7.18 -13.15 23.47
N THR A 327 -6.66 -12.27 22.63
CA THR A 327 -5.33 -11.67 22.85
C THR A 327 -5.31 -10.85 24.15
N SER A 328 -6.31 -10.00 24.39
CA SER A 328 -6.40 -9.23 25.64
C SER A 328 -6.54 -10.16 26.87
N GLY A 329 -7.33 -11.23 26.76
CA GLY A 329 -7.48 -12.22 27.83
C GLY A 329 -6.18 -12.95 28.14
N VAL A 330 -5.42 -13.36 27.14
CA VAL A 330 -4.11 -14.01 27.32
C VAL A 330 -3.10 -13.04 27.94
N LEU A 331 -3.01 -11.80 27.47
CA LEU A 331 -2.10 -10.80 28.02
C LEU A 331 -2.39 -10.51 29.51
N LEU A 332 -3.67 -10.44 29.88
CA LEU A 332 -4.08 -10.27 31.26
C LEU A 332 -3.80 -11.50 32.12
N ALA A 333 -4.08 -12.71 31.64
CA ALA A 333 -3.92 -13.96 32.37
C ALA A 333 -2.46 -14.30 32.69
N PHE A 334 -1.53 -13.90 31.82
CA PHE A 334 -0.10 -14.16 31.96
C PHE A 334 0.71 -12.93 32.39
N ASP A 335 0.05 -11.84 32.74
CA ASP A 335 0.67 -10.57 33.19
C ASP A 335 1.71 -10.03 32.18
N LEU A 336 1.40 -10.18 30.86
CA LEU A 336 2.24 -9.77 29.73
C LEU A 336 1.84 -8.42 29.15
N LEU A 337 1.06 -7.63 29.89
CA LEU A 337 0.69 -6.29 29.44
C LEU A 337 1.92 -5.41 29.30
N PRO A 338 2.06 -4.67 28.20
CA PRO A 338 3.12 -3.69 28.05
C PRO A 338 2.95 -2.60 29.12
N GLY A 339 4.00 -2.35 29.91
CA GLY A 339 4.03 -1.35 30.98
C GLY A 339 4.12 0.08 30.49
#